data_0c0811c1a76183ef571d79890459a4ee
#
_entry.id   0c0811c1a76183ef571d79890459a4ee
#
_cell.length_a   1.000
_cell.length_b   1.000
_cell.length_c   1.000
_cell.angle_alpha   90.00
_cell.angle_beta   90.00
_cell.angle_gamma   90.00
#
_symmetry.space_group_name_H-M   'P 1'
#
loop_
_entity.id
_entity.type
_entity.pdbx_description
1 polymer ?
#
loop_
_entity_poly.entity_id
_entity_poly.type
_entity_poly.pdbx_seq_one_letter_code
_entity_poly.pdbx_strand_id
1 'polypeptide(L)'
;MESVSGRGESPPPSDSVEDELELSAVRHRPEGLEQLEAQTRFSRKELQILYRGFKNECPSGVVNEDTFKDIYSQFFPQGDASTYAHFLFNAFDTDHNGSVSFEDFVMGLSILLRGSVQEKLNWAFNLYDINKDGYITKEEMLDIMKAIYDMMGKCTYPILKEETPRQHVEIFFQKMDKNKDGVVTIDEFIDCCQNDENIMRSMQLFENVI
;
A
#
# COMPACT_ATOMS: atom_id res chain seq x y z
N MET A 1 -8.47 66.97 -26.67
CA MET A 1 -7.26 66.15 -26.78
C MET A 1 -6.90 65.63 -25.42
N GLU A 2 -7.39 64.46 -25.08
CA GLU A 2 -6.90 63.74 -23.88
C GLU A 2 -7.02 62.25 -24.11
N SER A 3 -5.87 61.65 -24.21
CA SER A 3 -5.72 60.20 -24.30
C SER A 3 -5.85 59.59 -22.93
N VAL A 4 -6.87 58.82 -22.68
CA VAL A 4 -7.02 58.01 -21.49
C VAL A 4 -6.34 56.67 -21.70
N SER A 5 -5.22 56.51 -21.04
CA SER A 5 -4.51 55.23 -20.92
C SER A 5 -5.29 54.29 -20.02
N GLY A 6 -5.93 53.27 -20.60
CA GLY A 6 -6.50 52.16 -19.86
C GLY A 6 -5.38 51.26 -19.33
N ARG A 7 -5.23 51.21 -18.03
CA ARG A 7 -4.41 50.17 -17.39
C ARG A 7 -5.23 48.90 -17.37
N GLY A 8 -4.79 47.91 -18.11
CA GLY A 8 -5.28 46.56 -18.01
C GLY A 8 -4.79 45.91 -16.70
N GLU A 9 -5.70 45.66 -15.80
CA GLU A 9 -5.42 44.82 -14.64
C GLU A 9 -5.28 43.38 -15.13
N SER A 10 -4.12 42.82 -14.84
CA SER A 10 -3.91 41.36 -15.05
C SER A 10 -4.76 40.61 -14.03
N PRO A 11 -5.50 39.57 -14.44
CA PRO A 11 -6.25 38.76 -13.49
C PRO A 11 -5.27 38.01 -12.55
N PRO A 12 -5.64 37.83 -11.27
CA PRO A 12 -4.80 37.06 -10.35
C PRO A 12 -4.67 35.61 -10.79
N PRO A 13 -3.57 34.94 -10.44
CA PRO A 13 -3.39 33.54 -10.82
C PRO A 13 -4.47 32.65 -10.20
N SER A 14 -5.21 31.97 -11.05
CA SER A 14 -6.38 31.15 -10.69
C SER A 14 -6.03 29.75 -10.16
N ASP A 15 -4.74 29.47 -9.93
CA ASP A 15 -4.27 28.12 -9.64
C ASP A 15 -4.81 27.50 -8.34
N SER A 16 -5.08 28.33 -7.34
CA SER A 16 -5.54 27.81 -6.05
C SER A 16 -7.02 27.45 -6.00
N VAL A 17 -7.83 28.11 -6.79
CA VAL A 17 -9.29 27.90 -6.83
C VAL A 17 -9.64 26.73 -7.73
N GLU A 18 -8.91 26.55 -8.83
CA GLU A 18 -9.09 25.41 -9.72
C GLU A 18 -8.69 24.10 -9.03
N ASP A 19 -7.60 24.09 -8.26
CA ASP A 19 -7.18 22.94 -7.48
C ASP A 19 -8.22 22.53 -6.41
N GLU A 20 -8.84 23.49 -5.74
CA GLU A 20 -9.91 23.21 -4.77
C GLU A 20 -11.19 22.71 -5.45
N LEU A 21 -11.51 23.22 -6.64
CA LEU A 21 -12.67 22.80 -7.43
C LEU A 21 -12.43 21.39 -8.05
N GLU A 22 -11.24 21.08 -8.51
CA GLU A 22 -10.90 19.73 -8.97
C GLU A 22 -10.98 18.71 -7.85
N LEU A 23 -10.46 19.04 -6.67
CA LEU A 23 -10.58 18.21 -5.46
C LEU A 23 -12.04 17.97 -5.08
N SER A 24 -12.90 18.96 -5.30
CA SER A 24 -14.33 18.88 -5.03
C SER A 24 -15.11 18.10 -6.08
N ALA A 25 -14.75 18.23 -7.37
CA ALA A 25 -15.46 17.63 -8.50
C ALA A 25 -15.23 16.11 -8.64
N VAL A 26 -14.07 15.60 -8.22
CA VAL A 26 -13.72 14.18 -8.28
C VAL A 26 -14.34 13.39 -7.14
N ARG A 27 -14.88 14.06 -6.14
CA ARG A 27 -15.49 13.42 -4.99
C ARG A 27 -16.98 13.26 -5.16
N HIS A 28 -17.41 12.03 -5.26
CA HIS A 28 -18.81 11.66 -5.16
C HIS A 28 -19.39 11.82 -3.73
N ARG A 29 -18.61 12.32 -2.77
CA ARG A 29 -19.00 12.45 -1.36
C ARG A 29 -18.43 13.71 -0.72
N PRO A 30 -19.18 14.31 0.26
CA PRO A 30 -18.73 15.49 1.02
C PRO A 30 -17.59 15.19 2.00
N GLU A 31 -17.04 13.98 2.01
CA GLU A 31 -15.92 13.58 2.82
C GLU A 31 -14.65 14.20 2.27
N GLY A 32 -14.45 15.48 2.62
CA GLY A 32 -13.34 16.27 2.19
C GLY A 32 -11.99 15.80 2.72
N LEU A 33 -10.94 16.50 2.34
CA LEU A 33 -9.60 16.32 2.90
C LEU A 33 -9.60 16.40 4.43
N GLU A 34 -10.55 17.11 5.02
CA GLU A 34 -10.73 17.22 6.47
C GLU A 34 -11.02 15.88 7.11
N GLN A 35 -11.85 15.04 6.48
CA GLN A 35 -12.14 13.70 6.98
C GLN A 35 -10.94 12.78 6.86
N LEU A 36 -10.22 12.84 5.75
CA LEU A 36 -8.97 12.09 5.58
C LEU A 36 -7.89 12.55 6.55
N GLU A 37 -7.81 13.86 6.83
CA GLU A 37 -6.91 14.38 7.87
C GLU A 37 -7.24 13.84 9.26
N ALA A 38 -8.52 13.68 9.57
CA ALA A 38 -8.97 13.09 10.83
C ALA A 38 -8.75 11.58 10.92
N GLN A 39 -8.87 10.87 9.80
CA GLN A 39 -8.75 9.41 9.73
C GLN A 39 -7.35 8.89 9.48
N THR A 40 -6.46 9.73 8.95
CA THR A 40 -5.08 9.37 8.64
C THR A 40 -4.09 10.18 9.49
N ARG A 41 -2.83 9.81 9.43
CA ARG A 41 -1.74 10.54 10.09
C ARG A 41 -1.07 11.56 9.17
N PHE A 42 -1.75 11.94 8.10
CA PHE A 42 -1.31 12.96 7.17
C PHE A 42 -1.98 14.30 7.45
N SER A 43 -1.22 15.38 7.33
CA SER A 43 -1.76 16.72 7.34
C SER A 43 -2.52 17.03 6.04
N ARG A 44 -3.38 18.05 6.08
CA ARG A 44 -4.10 18.51 4.89
C ARG A 44 -3.15 18.83 3.72
N LYS A 45 -2.03 19.47 4.01
CA LYS A 45 -1.02 19.82 2.99
C LYS A 45 -0.37 18.57 2.37
N GLU A 46 -0.05 17.58 3.19
CA GLU A 46 0.49 16.31 2.70
C GLU A 46 -0.53 15.57 1.84
N LEU A 47 -1.79 15.55 2.25
CA LEU A 47 -2.89 14.97 1.47
C LEU A 47 -3.08 15.66 0.11
N GLN A 48 -2.94 16.98 0.05
CA GLN A 48 -2.99 17.71 -1.22
C GLN A 48 -1.86 17.32 -2.16
N ILE A 49 -0.65 17.18 -1.64
CA ILE A 49 0.52 16.74 -2.42
C ILE A 49 0.31 15.32 -2.94
N LEU A 50 -0.12 14.41 -2.08
CA LEU A 50 -0.40 13.01 -2.44
C LEU A 50 -1.52 12.92 -3.49
N TYR A 51 -2.55 13.72 -3.35
CA TYR A 51 -3.66 13.75 -4.30
C TYR A 51 -3.21 14.22 -5.70
N ARG A 52 -2.39 15.25 -5.79
CA ARG A 52 -1.85 15.71 -7.06
C ARG A 52 -1.04 14.63 -7.76
N GLY A 53 -0.14 13.96 -7.01
CA GLY A 53 0.63 12.85 -7.54
C GLY A 53 -0.26 11.69 -8.02
N PHE A 54 -1.25 11.35 -7.22
CA PHE A 54 -2.21 10.30 -7.55
C PHE A 54 -3.01 10.63 -8.82
N LYS A 55 -3.49 11.86 -8.96
CA LYS A 55 -4.24 12.32 -10.13
C LYS A 55 -3.40 12.39 -11.39
N ASN A 56 -2.12 12.71 -11.27
CA ASN A 56 -1.20 12.73 -12.41
C ASN A 56 -1.00 11.32 -12.99
N GLU A 57 -0.82 10.32 -12.12
CA GLU A 57 -0.67 8.93 -12.55
C GLU A 57 -2.01 8.28 -12.92
N CYS A 58 -3.07 8.68 -12.27
CA CYS A 58 -4.41 8.10 -12.42
C CYS A 58 -5.47 9.19 -12.62
N PRO A 59 -5.59 9.76 -13.84
CA PRO A 59 -6.51 10.86 -14.13
C PRO A 59 -7.98 10.52 -13.84
N SER A 60 -8.37 9.24 -13.89
CA SER A 60 -9.72 8.78 -13.57
C SER A 60 -10.08 8.93 -12.08
N GLY A 61 -9.08 9.12 -11.20
CA GLY A 61 -9.27 9.18 -9.76
C GLY A 61 -9.33 7.83 -9.05
N VAL A 62 -9.18 6.73 -9.79
CA VAL A 62 -9.09 5.36 -9.27
C VAL A 62 -7.99 4.60 -10.01
N VAL A 63 -7.39 3.64 -9.33
CA VAL A 63 -6.36 2.76 -9.87
C VAL A 63 -6.95 1.37 -10.02
N ASN A 64 -6.90 0.82 -11.23
CA ASN A 64 -7.16 -0.60 -11.43
C ASN A 64 -5.88 -1.43 -11.17
N GLU A 65 -6.05 -2.74 -11.13
CA GLU A 65 -4.94 -3.64 -10.84
C GLU A 65 -3.79 -3.55 -11.85
N ASP A 66 -4.09 -3.46 -13.13
CA ASP A 66 -3.07 -3.40 -14.19
C ASP A 66 -2.23 -2.12 -14.08
N THR A 67 -2.87 -0.98 -13.87
CA THR A 67 -2.17 0.30 -13.65
C THR A 67 -1.33 0.25 -12.38
N PHE A 68 -1.84 -0.33 -11.31
CA PHE A 68 -1.10 -0.50 -10.06
C PHE A 68 0.15 -1.37 -10.25
N LYS A 69 0.03 -2.48 -10.96
CA LYS A 69 1.16 -3.35 -11.30
C LYS A 69 2.22 -2.62 -12.12
N ASP A 70 1.81 -1.85 -13.11
CA ASP A 70 2.71 -1.08 -13.97
C ASP A 70 3.50 -0.04 -13.16
N ILE A 71 2.81 0.72 -12.31
CA ILE A 71 3.44 1.72 -11.45
C ILE A 71 4.41 1.05 -10.47
N TYR A 72 3.96 0.00 -9.80
CA TYR A 72 4.75 -0.70 -8.78
C TYR A 72 5.99 -1.36 -9.36
N SER A 73 5.89 -1.93 -10.55
CA SER A 73 7.01 -2.60 -11.25
C SER A 73 8.15 -1.65 -11.62
N GLN A 74 7.88 -0.35 -11.75
CA GLN A 74 8.92 0.64 -12.03
C GLN A 74 9.92 0.79 -10.90
N PHE A 75 9.54 0.47 -9.67
CA PHE A 75 10.41 0.51 -8.48
C PHE A 75 11.31 -0.73 -8.37
N PHE A 76 11.01 -1.79 -9.09
CA PHE A 76 11.73 -3.06 -9.02
C PHE A 76 12.12 -3.58 -10.41
N PRO A 77 12.99 -2.83 -11.14
CA PRO A 77 13.34 -3.18 -12.52
C PRO A 77 14.19 -4.46 -12.64
N GLN A 78 14.77 -4.94 -11.55
CA GLN A 78 15.65 -6.12 -11.51
C GLN A 78 14.91 -7.44 -11.29
N GLY A 79 13.63 -7.39 -10.96
CA GLY A 79 12.82 -8.56 -10.67
C GLY A 79 11.43 -8.46 -11.27
N ASP A 80 10.60 -9.43 -10.97
CA ASP A 80 9.18 -9.45 -11.34
C ASP A 80 8.32 -9.10 -10.13
N ALA A 81 7.81 -7.88 -10.10
CA ALA A 81 6.95 -7.38 -9.03
C ALA A 81 5.46 -7.60 -9.27
N SER A 82 5.06 -8.21 -10.40
CA SER A 82 3.66 -8.32 -10.80
C SER A 82 2.81 -9.13 -9.81
N THR A 83 3.31 -10.25 -9.32
CA THR A 83 2.60 -11.12 -8.38
C THR A 83 2.45 -10.45 -7.02
N TYR A 84 3.52 -9.84 -6.51
CA TYR A 84 3.45 -9.12 -5.24
C TYR A 84 2.55 -7.91 -5.32
N ALA A 85 2.59 -7.16 -6.42
CA ALA A 85 1.69 -6.04 -6.67
C ALA A 85 0.22 -6.46 -6.70
N HIS A 86 -0.09 -7.65 -7.21
CA HIS A 86 -1.43 -8.23 -7.16
C HIS A 86 -1.91 -8.42 -5.71
N PHE A 87 -1.10 -9.03 -4.87
CA PHE A 87 -1.44 -9.22 -3.46
C PHE A 87 -1.54 -7.90 -2.70
N LEU A 88 -0.63 -6.98 -2.97
CA LEU A 88 -0.63 -5.65 -2.38
C LEU A 88 -1.87 -4.85 -2.79
N PHE A 89 -2.26 -4.92 -4.06
CA PHE A 89 -3.50 -4.30 -4.57
C PHE A 89 -4.73 -4.82 -3.81
N ASN A 90 -4.82 -6.12 -3.60
CA ASN A 90 -5.93 -6.72 -2.84
C ASN A 90 -5.97 -6.25 -1.39
N ALA A 91 -4.82 -5.95 -0.79
CA ALA A 91 -4.75 -5.40 0.56
C ALA A 91 -5.19 -3.94 0.63
N PHE A 92 -4.92 -3.14 -0.41
CA PHE A 92 -5.40 -1.76 -0.51
C PHE A 92 -6.88 -1.66 -0.90
N ASP A 93 -7.37 -2.57 -1.73
CA ASP A 93 -8.77 -2.62 -2.18
C ASP A 93 -9.65 -3.23 -1.09
N THR A 94 -9.98 -2.42 -0.09
CA THR A 94 -10.66 -2.88 1.12
C THR A 94 -12.10 -3.31 0.89
N ASP A 95 -12.77 -2.73 -0.09
CA ASP A 95 -14.16 -3.05 -0.45
C ASP A 95 -14.27 -4.08 -1.60
N HIS A 96 -13.13 -4.58 -2.11
CA HIS A 96 -13.05 -5.59 -3.16
C HIS A 96 -13.84 -5.25 -4.42
N ASN A 97 -13.86 -3.95 -4.79
CA ASN A 97 -14.56 -3.49 -5.99
C ASN A 97 -13.70 -3.56 -7.26
N GLY A 98 -12.44 -3.99 -7.15
CA GLY A 98 -11.49 -4.08 -8.26
C GLY A 98 -10.78 -2.77 -8.60
N SER A 99 -10.92 -1.76 -7.76
CA SER A 99 -10.22 -0.49 -7.92
C SER A 99 -9.82 0.09 -6.56
N VAL A 100 -8.69 0.79 -6.54
CA VAL A 100 -8.18 1.51 -5.36
C VAL A 100 -8.46 2.99 -5.55
N SER A 101 -9.29 3.54 -4.67
CA SER A 101 -9.56 4.97 -4.59
C SER A 101 -8.42 5.72 -3.91
N PHE A 102 -8.43 7.05 -3.99
CA PHE A 102 -7.49 7.86 -3.25
C PHE A 102 -7.60 7.65 -1.73
N GLU A 103 -8.82 7.52 -1.22
CA GLU A 103 -9.04 7.22 0.20
C GLU A 103 -8.42 5.88 0.60
N ASP A 104 -8.65 4.82 -0.14
CA ASP A 104 -8.05 3.49 0.11
C ASP A 104 -6.52 3.57 0.12
N PHE A 105 -5.96 4.30 -0.84
CA PHE A 105 -4.52 4.47 -0.98
C PHE A 105 -3.90 5.20 0.22
N VAL A 106 -4.45 6.35 0.63
CA VAL A 106 -3.90 7.12 1.76
C VAL A 106 -4.13 6.46 3.10
N MET A 107 -5.23 5.72 3.26
CA MET A 107 -5.48 4.93 4.48
C MET A 107 -4.41 3.86 4.65
N GLY A 108 -4.12 3.09 3.61
CA GLY A 108 -3.05 2.09 3.62
C GLY A 108 -1.68 2.70 3.84
N LEU A 109 -1.34 3.76 3.12
CA LEU A 109 -0.07 4.47 3.30
C LEU A 109 0.11 5.04 4.70
N SER A 110 -0.93 5.60 5.30
CA SER A 110 -0.89 6.13 6.66
C SER A 110 -0.48 5.06 7.67
N ILE A 111 -1.03 3.86 7.53
CA ILE A 111 -0.66 2.71 8.38
C ILE A 111 0.77 2.28 8.11
N LEU A 112 1.15 2.08 6.85
CA LEU A 112 2.47 1.57 6.48
C LEU A 112 3.61 2.52 6.86
N LEU A 113 3.42 3.83 6.69
CA LEU A 113 4.47 4.82 6.94
C LEU A 113 4.47 5.35 8.38
N ARG A 114 3.32 5.49 9.01
CA ARG A 114 3.14 6.18 10.28
C ARG A 114 2.31 5.42 11.31
N GLY A 115 1.87 4.23 11.00
CA GLY A 115 1.10 3.40 11.92
C GLY A 115 1.93 2.89 13.10
N SER A 116 1.24 2.46 14.15
CA SER A 116 1.85 1.70 15.24
C SER A 116 2.31 0.33 14.77
N VAL A 117 3.17 -0.33 15.54
CA VAL A 117 3.61 -1.71 15.24
C VAL A 117 2.40 -2.64 15.09
N GLN A 118 1.40 -2.50 15.95
CA GLN A 118 0.21 -3.33 15.90
C GLN A 118 -0.64 -3.08 14.65
N GLU A 119 -0.82 -1.81 14.26
CA GLU A 119 -1.52 -1.45 13.01
C GLU A 119 -0.82 -2.03 11.79
N LYS A 120 0.50 -1.94 11.74
CA LYS A 120 1.31 -2.51 10.66
C LYS A 120 1.22 -4.03 10.61
N LEU A 121 1.22 -4.70 11.75
CA LEU A 121 1.06 -6.16 11.83
C LEU A 121 -0.35 -6.60 11.41
N ASN A 122 -1.38 -5.87 11.79
CA ASN A 122 -2.74 -6.12 11.32
C ASN A 122 -2.84 -5.98 9.79
N TRP A 123 -2.21 -4.97 9.25
CA TRP A 123 -2.18 -4.74 7.80
C TRP A 123 -1.42 -5.87 7.08
N ALA A 124 -0.27 -6.27 7.61
CA ALA A 124 0.51 -7.39 7.10
C ALA A 124 -0.28 -8.70 7.13
N PHE A 125 -1.00 -8.96 8.21
CA PHE A 125 -1.89 -10.13 8.30
C PHE A 125 -2.91 -10.15 7.17
N ASN A 126 -3.56 -9.02 6.87
CA ASN A 126 -4.50 -8.90 5.78
C ASN A 126 -3.85 -9.12 4.40
N LEU A 127 -2.59 -8.74 4.25
CA LEU A 127 -1.83 -9.01 3.03
C LEU A 127 -1.58 -10.52 2.84
N TYR A 128 -1.19 -11.23 3.90
CA TYR A 128 -0.93 -12.68 3.87
C TYR A 128 -2.21 -13.51 3.76
N ASP A 129 -3.31 -13.04 4.33
CA ASP A 129 -4.63 -13.68 4.25
C ASP A 129 -5.27 -13.38 2.88
N ILE A 130 -4.84 -14.12 1.86
CA ILE A 130 -5.19 -13.84 0.46
C ILE A 130 -6.70 -13.99 0.20
N ASN A 131 -7.30 -15.04 0.73
CA ASN A 131 -8.72 -15.33 0.54
C ASN A 131 -9.65 -14.61 1.54
N LYS A 132 -9.08 -13.84 2.47
CA LYS A 132 -9.82 -13.05 3.47
C LYS A 132 -10.78 -13.87 4.34
N ASP A 133 -10.36 -15.08 4.71
CA ASP A 133 -11.13 -15.96 5.62
C ASP A 133 -10.78 -15.80 7.12
N GLY A 134 -9.82 -14.92 7.44
CA GLY A 134 -9.36 -14.67 8.80
C GLY A 134 -8.25 -15.61 9.28
N TYR A 135 -7.71 -16.44 8.39
CA TYR A 135 -6.64 -17.37 8.68
C TYR A 135 -5.57 -17.32 7.60
N ILE A 136 -4.31 -17.50 7.99
CA ILE A 136 -3.21 -17.67 7.04
C ILE A 136 -2.87 -19.15 6.96
N THR A 137 -2.95 -19.72 5.75
CA THR A 137 -2.47 -21.08 5.46
C THR A 137 -0.98 -21.06 5.09
N LYS A 138 -0.35 -22.23 5.16
CA LYS A 138 1.06 -22.37 4.72
C LYS A 138 1.21 -22.02 3.22
N GLU A 139 0.25 -22.39 2.41
CA GLU A 139 0.22 -22.11 0.97
C GLU A 139 0.13 -20.61 0.70
N GLU A 140 -0.74 -19.88 1.39
CA GLU A 140 -0.85 -18.42 1.28
C GLU A 140 0.45 -17.73 1.67
N MET A 141 1.05 -18.12 2.77
CA MET A 141 2.34 -17.59 3.20
C MET A 141 3.43 -17.89 2.17
N LEU A 142 3.44 -19.08 1.58
CA LEU A 142 4.38 -19.46 0.54
C LEU A 142 4.19 -18.62 -0.72
N ASP A 143 2.96 -18.36 -1.14
CA ASP A 143 2.66 -17.56 -2.32
C ASP A 143 3.18 -16.11 -2.16
N ILE A 144 2.97 -15.51 -1.00
CA ILE A 144 3.49 -14.17 -0.69
C ILE A 144 5.02 -14.18 -0.66
N MET A 145 5.63 -15.17 0.00
CA MET A 145 7.10 -15.27 0.08
C MET A 145 7.73 -15.43 -1.31
N LYS A 146 7.19 -16.29 -2.15
CA LYS A 146 7.66 -16.44 -3.54
C LYS A 146 7.55 -15.13 -4.31
N ALA A 147 6.43 -14.42 -4.16
CA ALA A 147 6.21 -13.15 -4.81
C ALA A 147 7.25 -12.10 -4.38
N ILE A 148 7.61 -12.06 -3.10
CA ILE A 148 8.66 -11.18 -2.58
C ILE A 148 10.03 -11.53 -3.17
N TYR A 149 10.39 -12.81 -3.22
CA TYR A 149 11.66 -13.23 -3.81
C TYR A 149 11.73 -12.94 -5.30
N ASP A 150 10.64 -13.14 -6.04
CA ASP A 150 10.57 -12.81 -7.46
C ASP A 150 10.76 -11.29 -7.69
N MET A 151 10.16 -10.48 -6.84
CA MET A 151 10.27 -9.02 -6.89
C MET A 151 11.69 -8.54 -6.62
N MET A 152 12.39 -9.13 -5.66
CA MET A 152 13.75 -8.75 -5.30
C MET A 152 14.77 -9.14 -6.37
N GLY A 153 14.46 -10.14 -7.20
CA GLY A 153 15.31 -10.59 -8.31
C GLY A 153 16.60 -11.27 -7.88
N LYS A 154 17.36 -11.74 -8.87
CA LYS A 154 18.58 -12.52 -8.65
C LYS A 154 19.77 -11.70 -8.14
N CYS A 155 19.73 -10.39 -8.27
CA CYS A 155 20.85 -9.51 -7.93
C CYS A 155 21.01 -9.26 -6.43
N THR A 156 19.94 -9.41 -5.65
CA THR A 156 19.95 -9.11 -4.22
C THR A 156 20.39 -10.30 -3.37
N TYR A 157 20.15 -11.52 -3.86
CA TYR A 157 20.53 -12.77 -3.19
C TYR A 157 21.11 -13.74 -4.22
N PRO A 158 22.44 -13.82 -4.35
CA PRO A 158 23.11 -14.60 -5.41
C PRO A 158 22.90 -16.12 -5.33
N ILE A 159 22.28 -16.65 -4.27
CA ILE A 159 22.12 -18.08 -4.04
C ILE A 159 20.70 -18.44 -3.57
N LEU A 160 19.67 -17.79 -4.11
CA LEU A 160 18.30 -18.19 -3.82
C LEU A 160 17.92 -19.37 -4.72
N LYS A 161 18.02 -20.58 -4.15
CA LYS A 161 17.43 -21.77 -4.72
C LYS A 161 15.91 -21.70 -4.56
N GLU A 162 15.16 -22.35 -5.44
CA GLU A 162 13.69 -22.45 -5.36
C GLU A 162 13.18 -22.98 -4.01
N GLU A 163 14.02 -23.70 -3.29
CA GLU A 163 13.72 -24.25 -1.97
C GLU A 163 13.77 -23.21 -0.83
N THR A 164 14.41 -22.05 -1.02
CA THR A 164 14.62 -21.06 0.05
C THR A 164 13.31 -20.46 0.56
N PRO A 165 12.33 -20.04 -0.28
CA PRO A 165 11.05 -19.56 0.20
C PRO A 165 10.29 -20.60 1.02
N ARG A 166 10.31 -21.87 0.59
CA ARG A 166 9.67 -22.98 1.30
C ARG A 166 10.29 -23.22 2.68
N GLN A 167 11.60 -23.16 2.79
CA GLN A 167 12.31 -23.33 4.05
C GLN A 167 11.98 -22.19 5.04
N HIS A 168 11.93 -20.95 4.56
CA HIS A 168 11.55 -19.80 5.38
C HIS A 168 10.11 -19.93 5.88
N VAL A 169 9.19 -20.29 5.00
CA VAL A 169 7.78 -20.50 5.36
C VAL A 169 7.63 -21.63 6.38
N GLU A 170 8.33 -22.73 6.19
CA GLU A 170 8.31 -23.85 7.12
C GLU A 170 8.70 -23.43 8.53
N ILE A 171 9.80 -22.69 8.66
CA ILE A 171 10.30 -22.19 9.95
C ILE A 171 9.32 -21.19 10.57
N PHE A 172 8.85 -20.22 9.79
CA PHE A 172 7.94 -19.18 10.28
C PHE A 172 6.58 -19.76 10.68
N PHE A 173 6.05 -20.65 9.84
CA PHE A 173 4.75 -21.27 10.08
C PHE A 173 4.77 -22.16 11.35
N GLN A 174 5.81 -22.93 11.54
CA GLN A 174 5.99 -23.74 12.75
C GLN A 174 6.03 -22.90 14.03
N LYS A 175 6.64 -21.72 13.98
CA LYS A 175 6.70 -20.81 15.11
C LYS A 175 5.38 -20.07 15.35
N MET A 176 4.65 -19.74 14.30
CA MET A 176 3.39 -19.01 14.38
C MET A 176 2.21 -19.90 14.77
N ASP A 177 2.12 -21.08 14.17
CA ASP A 177 1.04 -22.06 14.41
C ASP A 177 1.28 -22.80 15.72
N LYS A 178 1.00 -22.14 16.84
CA LYS A 178 1.29 -22.67 18.17
C LYS A 178 0.41 -23.88 18.55
N ASN A 179 -0.84 -23.87 18.13
CA ASN A 179 -1.78 -24.94 18.41
C ASN A 179 -1.72 -26.10 17.39
N LYS A 180 -0.91 -25.95 16.34
CA LYS A 180 -0.69 -26.96 15.29
C LYS A 180 -1.97 -27.42 14.58
N ASP A 181 -2.87 -26.46 14.33
CA ASP A 181 -4.13 -26.72 13.61
C ASP A 181 -4.01 -26.52 12.09
N GLY A 182 -2.83 -26.12 11.60
CA GLY A 182 -2.55 -25.94 10.18
C GLY A 182 -2.89 -24.58 9.61
N VAL A 183 -3.34 -23.65 10.45
CA VAL A 183 -3.63 -22.26 10.10
C VAL A 183 -3.11 -21.30 11.15
N VAL A 184 -2.84 -20.06 10.76
CA VAL A 184 -2.40 -19.00 11.68
C VAL A 184 -3.50 -17.95 11.81
N THR A 185 -3.95 -17.73 13.05
CA THR A 185 -4.89 -16.67 13.37
C THR A 185 -4.17 -15.32 13.52
N ILE A 186 -4.93 -14.22 13.50
CA ILE A 186 -4.36 -12.88 13.71
C ILE A 186 -3.67 -12.76 15.08
N ASP A 187 -4.22 -13.35 16.10
CA ASP A 187 -3.64 -13.33 17.45
C ASP A 187 -2.32 -14.09 17.51
N GLU A 188 -2.25 -15.28 16.91
CA GLU A 188 -1.01 -16.06 16.79
C GLU A 188 0.06 -15.31 15.97
N PHE A 189 -0.34 -14.67 14.88
CA PHE A 189 0.55 -13.88 14.03
C PHE A 189 1.15 -12.70 14.79
N ILE A 190 0.32 -11.89 15.43
CA ILE A 190 0.77 -10.71 16.18
C ILE A 190 1.64 -11.12 17.36
N ASP A 191 1.22 -12.12 18.13
CA ASP A 191 1.97 -12.60 19.29
C ASP A 191 3.35 -13.13 18.87
N CYS A 192 3.42 -13.92 17.83
CA CYS A 192 4.69 -14.42 17.31
C CYS A 192 5.62 -13.29 16.83
N CYS A 193 5.10 -12.34 16.05
CA CYS A 193 5.88 -11.21 15.55
C CYS A 193 6.39 -10.30 16.65
N GLN A 194 5.62 -10.10 17.72
CA GLN A 194 6.02 -9.26 18.86
C GLN A 194 7.04 -9.95 19.78
N ASN A 195 6.99 -11.27 19.91
CA ASN A 195 7.82 -12.03 20.86
C ASN A 195 9.04 -12.70 20.23
N ASP A 196 9.14 -12.76 18.92
CA ASP A 196 10.29 -13.31 18.20
C ASP A 196 10.98 -12.22 17.37
N GLU A 197 12.15 -11.76 17.86
CA GLU A 197 12.91 -10.70 17.20
C GLU A 197 13.36 -11.08 15.78
N ASN A 198 13.64 -12.34 15.52
CA ASN A 198 14.07 -12.79 14.20
C ASN A 198 12.93 -12.73 13.19
N ILE A 199 11.73 -13.12 13.59
CA ILE A 199 10.53 -13.01 12.75
C ILE A 199 10.19 -11.54 12.54
N MET A 200 10.16 -10.71 13.58
CA MET A 200 9.91 -9.29 13.47
C MET A 200 10.90 -8.61 12.54
N ARG A 201 12.18 -8.91 12.67
CA ARG A 201 13.24 -8.36 11.81
C ARG A 201 13.07 -8.78 10.36
N SER A 202 12.71 -10.03 10.10
CA SER A 202 12.43 -10.52 8.76
C SER A 202 11.20 -9.84 8.15
N MET A 203 10.13 -9.67 8.92
CA MET A 203 8.93 -8.96 8.48
C MET A 203 9.22 -7.48 8.16
N GLN A 204 10.04 -6.81 8.95
CA GLN A 204 10.45 -5.44 8.69
C GLN A 204 11.30 -5.29 7.43
N LEU A 205 12.16 -6.27 7.12
CA LEU A 205 12.90 -6.31 5.86
C LEU A 205 11.96 -6.35 4.66
N PHE A 206 10.88 -7.10 4.74
CA PHE A 206 9.86 -7.17 3.70
C PHE A 206 8.99 -5.90 3.63
N GLU A 207 8.69 -5.27 4.76
CA GLU A 207 7.97 -3.99 4.80
C GLU A 207 8.78 -2.85 4.17
N ASN A 208 10.09 -2.82 4.31
CA ASN A 208 10.95 -1.80 3.71
C ASN A 208 11.04 -1.88 2.18
N VAL A 209 10.47 -2.91 1.58
CA VAL A 209 10.37 -3.11 0.13
C VAL A 209 9.08 -2.51 -0.45
N ILE A 210 8.18 -1.98 0.38
CA ILE A 210 6.91 -1.36 -0.02
C ILE A 210 7.11 0.14 -0.30
#